data_ff5f5dbdb60fdf87f314c27998dbab7b
#
_entry.id   ff5f5dbdb60fdf87f314c27998dbab7b
#
_cell.length_a   1.000
_cell.length_b   1.000
_cell.length_c   1.000
_cell.angle_alpha   90.00
_cell.angle_beta   90.00
_cell.angle_gamma   90.00
#
_symmetry.space_group_name_H-M   'P 1'
#
loop_
_entity.id
_entity.type
_entity.pdbx_description
1 polymer ?
#
loop_
_entity_poly.entity_id
_entity_poly.type
_entity_poly.pdbx_seq_one_letter_code
_entity_poly.pdbx_strand_id
1 'polypeptide(L)' 'MNQNHTTKTKAVRSKRMAWLLRKAGFSILSVEPDRSKPEYNVYIFEKVPGFQETFDKIIEEAAQKN' A
#
# COMPACT_ATOMS: atom_id res chain seq x y z
N MET A 1 6.42 13.65 23.05
CA MET A 1 6.48 13.32 22.57
C MET A 1 6.32 12.86 21.85
N ASN A 2 6.19 12.73 21.73
CA ASN A 2 6.05 12.31 21.08
C ASN A 2 5.98 11.88 20.33
N GLN A 3 5.92 11.57 19.92
CA GLN A 3 5.88 11.18 19.24
C GLN A 3 5.61 11.04 18.39
N ASN A 4 5.35 11.20 18.18
CA ASN A 4 4.96 11.05 17.46
C ASN A 4 4.93 11.05 16.26
N HIS A 5 5.35 10.98 15.89
CA HIS A 5 5.47 10.87 14.66
C HIS A 5 5.55 9.65 14.15
N THR A 6 4.77 9.11 14.23
CA THR A 6 4.65 7.89 13.72
C THR A 6 4.33 8.01 12.29
N THR A 7 5.15 7.50 11.49
CA THR A 7 4.89 7.37 10.07
C THR A 7 3.64 6.52 9.90
N LYS A 8 2.66 7.05 9.27
CA LYS A 8 1.47 6.27 8.99
C LYS A 8 1.76 5.31 7.86
N THR A 9 1.25 4.12 7.97
CA THR A 9 1.50 3.09 6.98
C THR A 9 0.19 2.48 6.47
N LYS A 10 0.28 1.86 5.32
CA LYS A 10 -0.85 1.17 4.72
C LYS A 10 -0.39 -0.20 4.28
N ALA A 11 -1.09 -1.23 4.71
CA ALA A 11 -0.78 -2.60 4.32
C ALA A 11 -1.54 -2.92 3.04
N VAL A 12 -0.82 -3.35 2.02
CA VAL A 12 -1.39 -3.68 0.72
C VAL A 12 -1.13 -5.15 0.47
N ARG A 13 -2.18 -5.93 0.31
CA ARG A 13 -2.03 -7.36 0.12
C ARG A 13 -1.92 -7.78 -1.33
N SER A 14 -2.36 -6.95 -2.23
CA SER A 14 -2.35 -7.27 -3.64
C SER A 14 -0.99 -6.90 -4.24
N LYS A 15 -0.33 -7.89 -4.82
CA LYS A 15 0.94 -7.66 -5.49
C LYS A 15 0.78 -6.67 -6.64
N ARG A 16 -0.30 -6.81 -7.39
CA ARG A 16 -0.56 -5.91 -8.50
C ARG A 16 -0.75 -4.49 -8.03
N MET A 17 -1.52 -4.31 -6.97
CA MET A 17 -1.75 -2.99 -6.41
C MET A 17 -0.45 -2.39 -5.91
N ALA A 18 0.37 -3.19 -5.24
CA ALA A 18 1.66 -2.72 -4.75
C ALA A 18 2.54 -2.25 -5.89
N TRP A 19 2.52 -2.98 -6.99
CA TRP A 19 3.33 -2.61 -8.15
C TRP A 19 2.86 -1.30 -8.76
N LEU A 20 1.54 -1.12 -8.87
CA LEU A 20 0.98 0.11 -9.41
C LEU A 20 1.30 1.30 -8.52
N LEU A 21 1.26 1.10 -7.21
CA LEU A 21 1.59 2.17 -6.27
C LEU A 21 3.07 2.54 -6.37
N ARG A 22 3.93 1.56 -6.54
CA ARG A 22 5.36 1.83 -6.73
C ARG A 22 5.60 2.62 -8.00
N LYS A 23 4.90 2.26 -9.07
CA LYS A 23 5.02 3.00 -10.32
C LYS A 23 4.57 4.44 -10.15
N ALA A 24 3.61 4.66 -9.27
CA ALA A 24 3.12 6.02 -9.01
C ALA A 24 4.09 6.83 -8.15
N GLY A 25 5.14 6.20 -7.65
CA GLY A 25 6.16 6.91 -6.90
C GLY A 25 6.16 6.68 -5.41
N PHE A 26 5.33 5.76 -4.91
CA PHE A 26 5.29 5.50 -3.48
C PHE A 26 6.27 4.40 -3.10
N SER A 27 6.75 4.46 -1.88
CA SER A 27 7.80 3.56 -1.41
C SER A 27 7.26 2.45 -0.54
N ILE A 28 7.80 1.25 -0.73
CA ILE A 28 7.52 0.14 0.15
C ILE A 28 8.52 0.17 1.28
N LEU A 29 8.03 0.21 2.51
CA LEU A 29 8.86 0.24 3.69
C LEU A 29 9.32 -1.17 4.08
N SER A 30 8.44 -2.15 3.94
CA SER A 30 8.79 -3.52 4.25
C SER A 30 7.81 -4.46 3.55
N VAL A 31 8.22 -5.72 3.44
CA VAL A 31 7.39 -6.77 2.89
C VAL A 31 7.34 -7.86 3.94
N GLU A 32 6.13 -8.24 4.35
CA GLU A 32 5.95 -9.18 5.44
C GLU A 32 5.01 -10.29 5.01
N PRO A 33 5.13 -11.47 5.59
CA PRO A 33 4.19 -12.54 5.25
C PRO A 33 2.82 -12.23 5.81
N ASP A 34 1.78 -12.64 5.09
CA ASP A 34 0.42 -12.48 5.57
C ASP A 34 0.22 -13.38 6.78
N ARG A 35 -0.42 -12.88 7.81
CA ARG A 35 -0.61 -13.65 9.04
C ARG A 35 -1.49 -14.88 8.83
N SER A 36 -2.50 -14.73 8.00
CA SER A 36 -3.43 -15.84 7.77
C SER A 36 -2.91 -16.79 6.72
N LYS A 37 -2.22 -16.29 5.72
CA LYS A 37 -1.72 -17.12 4.63
C LYS A 37 -0.27 -16.76 4.36
N PRO A 38 0.66 -17.38 5.06
CA PRO A 38 2.08 -16.99 4.97
C PRO A 38 2.67 -17.11 3.58
N GLU A 39 2.03 -17.84 2.69
CA GLU A 39 2.53 -17.93 1.32
C GLU A 39 2.30 -16.64 0.54
N TYR A 40 1.48 -15.73 1.07
CA TYR A 40 1.27 -14.44 0.44
C TYR A 40 2.02 -13.35 1.20
N ASN A 41 2.38 -12.29 0.51
CA ASN A 41 3.10 -11.19 1.11
C ASN A 41 2.19 -9.98 1.29
N VAL A 42 2.50 -9.21 2.33
CA VAL A 42 1.83 -7.94 2.57
C VAL A 42 2.88 -6.85 2.39
N TYR A 43 2.56 -5.85 1.59
CA TYR A 43 3.49 -4.79 1.27
C TYR A 43 3.11 -3.56 2.09
N ILE A 44 4.04 -3.10 2.91
CA ILE A 44 3.78 -1.98 3.81
C ILE A 44 4.29 -0.71 3.15
N PHE A 45 3.37 0.18 2.84
CA PHE A 45 3.70 1.44 2.20
C PHE A 45 3.68 2.58 3.20
N GLU A 46 4.49 3.58 2.95
CA GLU A 46 4.43 4.80 3.73
C GLU A 46 3.25 5.63 3.22
N LYS A 47 2.35 6.00 4.11
CA LYS A 47 1.16 6.73 3.73
C LYS A 47 1.43 8.23 3.76
N VAL A 48 2.12 8.69 2.74
CA VAL A 48 2.44 10.11 2.60
C VAL A 48 1.26 10.86 1.99
N PRO A 49 1.32 12.20 1.99
CA PRO A 49 0.24 12.98 1.36
C PRO A 49 0.07 12.54 -0.10
N GLY A 50 -1.17 12.39 -0.51
CA GLY A 50 -1.48 11.95 -1.86
C GLY A 50 -1.59 10.45 -2.02
N PHE A 51 -1.12 9.68 -1.05
CA PHE A 51 -1.16 8.22 -1.14
C PHE A 51 -2.60 7.72 -1.21
N GLN A 52 -3.44 8.18 -0.29
CA GLN A 52 -4.81 7.69 -0.21
C GLN A 52 -5.59 8.02 -1.48
N GLU A 53 -5.37 9.21 -2.01
CA GLU A 53 -6.05 9.62 -3.24
C GLU A 53 -5.66 8.73 -4.41
N THR A 54 -4.37 8.46 -4.54
CA THR A 54 -3.89 7.61 -5.60
C THR A 54 -4.38 6.18 -5.43
N PHE A 55 -4.36 5.69 -4.19
CA PHE A 55 -4.83 4.35 -3.88
C PHE A 55 -6.29 4.20 -4.27
N ASP A 56 -7.12 5.16 -3.88
CA ASP A 56 -8.54 5.12 -4.21
C ASP A 56 -8.77 5.19 -5.70
N LYS A 57 -7.97 5.99 -6.39
CA LYS A 57 -8.11 6.13 -7.83
C LYS A 57 -7.77 4.82 -8.54
N ILE A 58 -6.73 4.13 -8.08
CA ILE A 58 -6.36 2.85 -8.68
C ILE A 58 -7.47 1.83 -8.46
N ILE A 59 -8.04 1.78 -7.27
CA ILE A 59 -9.12 0.87 -6.97
C ILE A 59 -10.32 1.18 -7.86
N GLU A 60 -10.64 2.45 -8.02
CA GLU A 60 -11.76 2.86 -8.83
C GLU A 60 -11.57 2.46 -10.28
N GLU A 61 -10.38 2.66 -10.81
CA GLU A 61 -10.09 2.29 -12.19
C GLU A 61 -10.16 0.79 -12.37
N ALA A 62 -9.67 0.04 -11.40
CA ALA A 62 -9.73 -1.41 -11.47
C ALA A 62 -11.17 -1.91 -11.44
N ALA A 63 -12.01 -1.25 -10.65
CA ALA A 63 -13.41 -1.63 -10.56
C ALA A 63 -14.15 -1.34 -11.85
N GLN A 64 -13.76 -0.30 -12.55
CA GLN A 64 -14.41 0.05 -13.79
C GLN A 64 -13.99 -0.81 -14.95
N LYS A 65 -12.87 -1.49 -14.76
CA LYS A 65 -12.36 -2.21 -15.83
C LYS A 65 -12.89 -3.55 -15.96
N ASN A 66 -13.80 -3.98 -15.66
CA ASN A 66 -14.21 -5.27 -15.66
C ASN A 66 -14.50 -5.90 -16.88
#